data_da8559b6f4dbd10f8f35ecf03c6f41a5
#
_entry.id   da8559b6f4dbd10f8f35ecf03c6f41a5
#
_cell.length_a   1.000
_cell.length_b   1.000
_cell.length_c   1.000
_cell.angle_alpha   90.00
_cell.angle_beta   90.00
_cell.angle_gamma   90.00
#
_symmetry.space_group_name_H-M   'P 1'
#
loop_
_entity.id
_entity.type
_entity.pdbx_description
1 polymer ?
#
loop_
_entity_poly.entity_id
_entity_poly.type
_entity_poly.pdbx_seq_one_letter_code
_entity_poly.pdbx_strand_id
1 'polypeptide(L)'
;MSRENIPEHVAIIMDGNGRWAKQRGLERWEGHKEGVEAVRRVLEAAGNAGVKYLTLYAFSIENWNRPKEEVDVLMGLMVDAIVAETDNLMKEGIQVRAIGNLTDLPDKVRQKLNGLIEQTASNHHLTVVLALSYGARWEILNAAKQLAKDYQTGKVKDVEAITGDVFSDYLTTAGIPDPDLLIRTSGECRLSNFLLWQLAYTELYFLDKFWPDFEKEDLYLAIRNFQKRERRFGMTGEQLKK
;
A
#
# COMPACT_ATOMS: atom_id res chain seq x y z
N MET A 1 21.64 -1.47 -10.64
CA MET A 1 20.24 -1.65 -11.10
C MET A 1 20.10 -0.89 -12.42
N SER A 2 19.56 -1.52 -13.47
CA SER A 2 19.23 -0.78 -14.71
C SER A 2 18.15 0.25 -14.38
N ARG A 3 18.20 1.44 -14.98
CA ARG A 3 17.12 2.43 -14.88
C ARG A 3 15.96 2.15 -15.84
N GLU A 4 16.09 1.13 -16.66
CA GLU A 4 15.06 0.69 -17.59
C GLU A 4 14.09 -0.28 -16.90
N ASN A 5 12.80 -0.18 -17.21
CA ASN A 5 11.74 -1.06 -16.70
C ASN A 5 11.67 -1.13 -15.15
N ILE A 6 11.70 0.03 -14.49
CA ILE A 6 11.42 0.14 -13.05
C ILE A 6 9.91 0.10 -12.85
N PRO A 7 9.37 -0.68 -11.89
CA PRO A 7 7.96 -0.65 -11.57
C PRO A 7 7.55 0.77 -11.17
N GLU A 8 6.53 1.32 -11.81
CA GLU A 8 6.00 2.64 -11.46
C GLU A 8 5.36 2.62 -10.07
N HIS A 9 4.63 1.55 -9.77
CA HIS A 9 3.94 1.36 -8.50
C HIS A 9 4.34 0.03 -7.85
N VAL A 10 4.86 0.11 -6.62
CA VAL A 10 5.16 -1.04 -5.77
C VAL A 10 4.18 -1.08 -4.60
N ALA A 11 3.54 -2.22 -4.36
CA ALA A 11 2.71 -2.45 -3.18
C ALA A 11 3.41 -3.44 -2.23
N ILE A 12 3.31 -3.24 -0.91
CA ILE A 12 3.97 -4.09 0.08
C ILE A 12 3.00 -4.53 1.17
N ILE A 13 2.91 -5.85 1.39
CA ILE A 13 2.30 -6.45 2.57
C ILE A 13 3.38 -6.67 3.61
N MET A 14 3.39 -5.82 4.63
CA MET A 14 4.38 -5.74 5.70
C MET A 14 4.10 -6.79 6.79
N ASP A 15 4.34 -8.07 6.47
CA ASP A 15 4.03 -9.18 7.37
C ASP A 15 5.24 -9.61 8.22
N GLY A 16 4.95 -10.14 9.42
CA GLY A 16 5.95 -10.79 10.28
C GLY A 16 6.37 -10.02 11.52
N ASN A 17 5.90 -8.78 11.75
CA ASN A 17 6.29 -7.97 12.92
C ASN A 17 6.17 -8.73 14.25
N GLY A 18 5.01 -9.34 14.52
CA GLY A 18 4.79 -10.09 15.77
C GLY A 18 5.61 -11.38 15.86
N ARG A 19 5.88 -12.07 14.76
CA ARG A 19 6.73 -13.27 14.72
C ARG A 19 8.19 -12.91 14.95
N TRP A 20 8.64 -11.81 14.35
CA TRP A 20 9.96 -11.24 14.58
C TRP A 20 10.23 -10.95 16.06
N ALA A 21 9.29 -10.25 16.74
CA ALA A 21 9.38 -9.95 18.16
C ALA A 21 9.42 -11.23 19.01
N LYS A 22 8.49 -12.18 18.74
CA LYS A 22 8.41 -13.44 19.46
C LYS A 22 9.73 -14.26 19.38
N GLN A 23 10.38 -14.31 18.22
CA GLN A 23 11.67 -15.02 18.07
C GLN A 23 12.78 -14.41 18.90
N ARG A 24 12.66 -13.14 19.30
CA ARG A 24 13.65 -12.38 20.09
C ARG A 24 13.25 -12.25 21.56
N GLY A 25 12.14 -12.92 21.97
CA GLY A 25 11.65 -12.81 23.35
C GLY A 25 11.07 -11.45 23.68
N LEU A 26 10.66 -10.67 22.67
CA LEU A 26 10.13 -9.32 22.77
C LEU A 26 8.59 -9.34 22.70
N GLU A 27 7.97 -8.26 23.19
CA GLU A 27 6.54 -8.05 23.05
C GLU A 27 6.16 -7.76 21.58
N ARG A 28 4.95 -8.17 21.16
CA ARG A 28 4.51 -8.04 19.76
C ARG A 28 4.59 -6.60 19.22
N TRP A 29 4.29 -5.61 20.05
CA TRP A 29 4.32 -4.21 19.67
C TRP A 29 5.74 -3.68 19.38
N GLU A 30 6.77 -4.28 19.97
CA GLU A 30 8.17 -3.93 19.69
C GLU A 30 8.55 -4.28 18.26
N GLY A 31 8.02 -5.39 17.72
CA GLY A 31 8.18 -5.72 16.31
C GLY A 31 7.50 -4.71 15.38
N HIS A 32 6.35 -4.15 15.78
CA HIS A 32 5.70 -3.09 15.00
C HIS A 32 6.48 -1.77 15.06
N LYS A 33 7.08 -1.45 16.20
CA LYS A 33 7.96 -0.28 16.34
C LYS A 33 9.19 -0.40 15.42
N GLU A 34 9.84 -1.56 15.40
CA GLU A 34 10.95 -1.81 14.48
C GLU A 34 10.50 -1.81 13.02
N GLY A 35 9.27 -2.25 12.77
CA GLY A 35 8.64 -2.18 11.45
C GLY A 35 8.52 -0.75 10.89
N VAL A 36 8.43 0.27 11.74
CA VAL A 36 8.46 1.69 11.32
C VAL A 36 9.83 2.06 10.76
N GLU A 37 10.93 1.56 11.36
CA GLU A 37 12.27 1.78 10.83
C GLU A 37 12.46 1.12 9.45
N ALA A 38 11.86 -0.07 9.25
CA ALA A 38 11.85 -0.71 7.92
C ALA A 38 11.09 0.15 6.89
N VAL A 39 9.99 0.83 7.28
CA VAL A 39 9.29 1.78 6.38
C VAL A 39 10.24 2.89 5.95
N ARG A 40 11.01 3.51 6.85
CA ARG A 40 11.99 4.57 6.51
C ARG A 40 13.00 4.10 5.48
N ARG A 41 13.59 2.91 5.71
CA ARG A 41 14.56 2.32 4.77
C ARG A 41 13.97 2.11 3.37
N VAL A 42 12.73 1.65 3.32
CA VAL A 42 12.04 1.36 2.05
C VAL A 42 11.62 2.63 1.32
N LEU A 43 11.16 3.67 2.02
CA LEU A 43 10.85 4.98 1.44
C LEU A 43 12.06 5.55 0.71
N GLU A 44 13.21 5.60 1.38
CA GLU A 44 14.46 6.06 0.80
C GLU A 44 14.88 5.20 -0.42
N ALA A 45 14.80 3.87 -0.28
CA ALA A 45 15.17 2.95 -1.35
C ALA A 45 14.23 3.07 -2.57
N ALA A 46 12.92 3.23 -2.36
CA ALA A 46 11.93 3.41 -3.43
C ALA A 46 12.15 4.71 -4.20
N GLY A 47 12.34 5.84 -3.48
CA GLY A 47 12.68 7.12 -4.10
C GLY A 47 13.98 7.04 -4.92
N ASN A 48 15.04 6.47 -4.36
CA ASN A 48 16.33 6.27 -5.05
C ASN A 48 16.22 5.34 -6.27
N ALA A 49 15.31 4.37 -6.24
CA ALA A 49 15.05 3.48 -7.36
C ALA A 49 14.27 4.16 -8.50
N GLY A 50 13.58 5.25 -8.22
CA GLY A 50 12.72 5.94 -9.18
C GLY A 50 11.27 5.42 -9.23
N VAL A 51 10.85 4.65 -8.21
CA VAL A 51 9.45 4.27 -7.98
C VAL A 51 8.62 5.55 -7.78
N LYS A 52 7.43 5.61 -8.38
CA LYS A 52 6.54 6.77 -8.27
C LYS A 52 5.48 6.61 -7.20
N TYR A 53 4.99 5.39 -7.01
CA TYR A 53 3.98 5.07 -6.01
C TYR A 53 4.43 3.89 -5.15
N LEU A 54 4.27 4.02 -3.83
CA LEU A 54 4.55 2.98 -2.87
C LEU A 54 3.34 2.79 -1.95
N THR A 55 2.57 1.71 -2.15
CA THR A 55 1.44 1.39 -1.27
C THR A 55 1.86 0.44 -0.17
N LEU A 56 1.64 0.83 1.08
CA LEU A 56 1.97 0.07 2.28
C LEU A 56 0.71 -0.43 2.97
N TYR A 57 0.57 -1.75 3.16
CA TYR A 57 -0.55 -2.34 3.91
C TYR A 57 -0.31 -2.21 5.41
N ALA A 58 -0.64 -1.05 5.96
CA ALA A 58 -0.30 -0.69 7.35
C ALA A 58 -1.32 -1.24 8.36
N PHE A 59 -2.63 -1.25 8.03
CA PHE A 59 -3.67 -1.76 8.93
C PHE A 59 -4.86 -2.29 8.13
N SER A 60 -5.15 -3.59 8.25
CA SER A 60 -6.30 -4.21 7.59
C SER A 60 -7.58 -4.09 8.42
N ILE A 61 -8.75 -4.20 7.76
CA ILE A 61 -10.05 -4.28 8.44
C ILE A 61 -10.07 -5.45 9.44
N GLU A 62 -9.46 -6.59 9.09
CA GLU A 62 -9.40 -7.75 9.96
C GLU A 62 -8.58 -7.50 11.23
N ASN A 63 -7.67 -6.52 11.24
CA ASN A 63 -6.86 -6.19 12.41
C ASN A 63 -7.68 -5.58 13.57
N TRP A 64 -8.88 -5.04 13.30
CA TRP A 64 -9.81 -4.61 14.36
C TRP A 64 -10.27 -5.76 15.26
N ASN A 65 -10.18 -7.02 14.80
CA ASN A 65 -10.51 -8.21 15.60
C ASN A 65 -9.38 -8.62 16.57
N ARG A 66 -8.25 -7.91 16.59
CA ARG A 66 -7.17 -8.15 17.55
C ARG A 66 -7.56 -7.66 18.96
N PRO A 67 -6.86 -8.11 20.02
CA PRO A 67 -7.07 -7.57 21.36
C PRO A 67 -6.99 -6.03 21.36
N LYS A 68 -7.90 -5.42 22.10
CA LYS A 68 -8.03 -3.94 22.10
C LYS A 68 -6.72 -3.24 22.48
N GLU A 69 -5.99 -3.78 23.45
CA GLU A 69 -4.70 -3.26 23.91
C GLU A 69 -3.67 -3.24 22.77
N GLU A 70 -3.65 -4.29 21.89
CA GLU A 70 -2.76 -4.31 20.72
C GLU A 70 -3.18 -3.26 19.70
N VAL A 71 -4.48 -3.11 19.44
CA VAL A 71 -5.00 -2.09 18.50
C VAL A 71 -4.69 -0.68 18.99
N ASP A 72 -4.90 -0.39 20.28
CA ASP A 72 -4.65 0.92 20.88
C ASP A 72 -3.15 1.30 20.78
N VAL A 73 -2.25 0.34 21.02
CA VAL A 73 -0.80 0.52 20.84
C VAL A 73 -0.45 0.79 19.37
N LEU A 74 -1.01 0.04 18.43
CA LEU A 74 -0.76 0.24 16.99
C LEU A 74 -1.24 1.62 16.52
N MET A 75 -2.39 2.08 17.00
CA MET A 75 -2.89 3.44 16.69
C MET A 75 -1.99 4.51 17.29
N GLY A 76 -1.47 4.30 18.51
CA GLY A 76 -0.47 5.17 19.13
C GLY A 76 0.81 5.26 18.32
N LEU A 77 1.41 4.13 17.95
CA LEU A 77 2.61 4.06 17.13
C LEU A 77 2.42 4.75 15.76
N MET A 78 1.22 4.65 15.17
CA MET A 78 0.90 5.34 13.92
C MET A 78 0.93 6.86 14.08
N VAL A 79 0.33 7.38 15.16
CA VAL A 79 0.38 8.82 15.48
C VAL A 79 1.81 9.29 15.66
N ASP A 80 2.61 8.54 16.44
CA ASP A 80 3.99 8.89 16.71
C ASP A 80 4.85 8.88 15.44
N ALA A 81 4.66 7.87 14.58
CA ALA A 81 5.34 7.80 13.28
C ALA A 81 4.96 8.97 12.36
N ILE A 82 3.67 9.32 12.25
CA ILE A 82 3.21 10.46 11.44
C ILE A 82 3.90 11.75 11.91
N VAL A 83 3.92 12.00 13.21
CA VAL A 83 4.52 13.23 13.78
C VAL A 83 6.04 13.24 13.57
N ALA A 84 6.71 12.11 13.81
CA ALA A 84 8.16 12.02 13.69
C ALA A 84 8.67 12.15 12.25
N GLU A 85 7.87 11.66 11.26
CA GLU A 85 8.30 11.60 9.86
C GLU A 85 7.92 12.83 9.02
N THR A 86 7.04 13.70 9.50
CA THR A 86 6.51 14.82 8.70
C THR A 86 7.61 15.67 8.07
N ASP A 87 8.60 16.10 8.85
CA ASP A 87 9.70 16.97 8.37
C ASP A 87 10.58 16.23 7.35
N ASN A 88 10.85 14.95 7.56
CA ASN A 88 11.64 14.14 6.65
C ASN A 88 10.92 13.93 5.31
N LEU A 89 9.62 13.61 5.35
CA LEU A 89 8.79 13.45 4.15
C LEU A 89 8.74 14.74 3.32
N MET A 90 8.62 15.89 3.99
CA MET A 90 8.67 17.20 3.34
C MET A 90 10.02 17.45 2.68
N LYS A 91 11.11 17.18 3.39
CA LYS A 91 12.48 17.36 2.88
C LYS A 91 12.77 16.49 1.65
N GLU A 92 12.32 15.23 1.69
CA GLU A 92 12.54 14.26 0.62
C GLU A 92 11.51 14.40 -0.53
N GLY A 93 10.57 15.37 -0.44
CA GLY A 93 9.57 15.61 -1.47
C GLY A 93 8.56 14.46 -1.62
N ILE A 94 8.26 13.74 -0.52
CA ILE A 94 7.35 12.59 -0.50
C ILE A 94 5.94 13.07 -0.22
N GLN A 95 5.00 12.77 -1.13
CA GLN A 95 3.58 12.97 -0.93
C GLN A 95 2.98 11.79 -0.17
N VAL A 96 2.08 12.06 0.78
CA VAL A 96 1.32 11.02 1.47
C VAL A 96 -0.13 11.03 1.01
N ARG A 97 -0.66 9.84 0.70
CA ARG A 97 -2.07 9.56 0.48
C ARG A 97 -2.52 8.43 1.40
N ALA A 98 -3.82 8.29 1.60
CA ALA A 98 -4.38 7.18 2.37
C ALA A 98 -5.57 6.57 1.65
N ILE A 99 -5.72 5.25 1.76
CA ILE A 99 -6.84 4.46 1.22
C ILE A 99 -7.44 3.57 2.31
N GLY A 100 -8.71 3.19 2.14
CA GLY A 100 -9.45 2.34 3.07
C GLY A 100 -10.57 3.09 3.79
N ASN A 101 -11.16 2.47 4.82
CA ASN A 101 -12.22 3.08 5.62
C ASN A 101 -11.64 3.98 6.73
N LEU A 102 -11.22 5.17 6.35
CA LEU A 102 -10.58 6.11 7.27
C LEU A 102 -11.52 6.60 8.39
N THR A 103 -12.84 6.40 8.23
CA THR A 103 -13.83 6.77 9.27
C THR A 103 -13.78 5.84 10.48
N ASP A 104 -13.22 4.62 10.35
CA ASP A 104 -13.03 3.69 11.47
C ASP A 104 -11.87 4.11 12.39
N LEU A 105 -10.97 4.97 11.89
CA LEU A 105 -9.81 5.40 12.67
C LEU A 105 -10.23 6.34 13.80
N PRO A 106 -9.59 6.25 14.98
CA PRO A 106 -9.79 7.21 16.04
C PRO A 106 -9.59 8.65 15.55
N ASP A 107 -10.37 9.59 16.06
CA ASP A 107 -10.35 11.00 15.63
C ASP A 107 -8.95 11.62 15.67
N LYS A 108 -8.17 11.32 16.71
CA LYS A 108 -6.80 11.81 16.85
C LYS A 108 -5.89 11.32 15.71
N VAL A 109 -6.02 10.04 15.34
CA VAL A 109 -5.24 9.44 14.22
C VAL A 109 -5.65 10.11 12.91
N ARG A 110 -6.96 10.21 12.66
CA ARG A 110 -7.53 10.79 11.44
C ARG A 110 -7.12 12.26 11.26
N GLN A 111 -7.17 13.06 12.33
CA GLN A 111 -6.75 14.46 12.29
C GLN A 111 -5.26 14.61 11.95
N LYS A 112 -4.38 13.80 12.58
CA LYS A 112 -2.95 13.81 12.29
C LYS A 112 -2.64 13.36 10.87
N LEU A 113 -3.31 12.29 10.41
CA LEU A 113 -3.17 11.79 9.05
C LEU A 113 -3.61 12.83 8.01
N ASN A 114 -4.76 13.48 8.20
CA ASN A 114 -5.22 14.52 7.29
C ASN A 114 -4.25 15.71 7.25
N GLY A 115 -3.74 16.15 8.40
CA GLY A 115 -2.73 17.20 8.46
C GLY A 115 -1.45 16.83 7.70
N LEU A 116 -0.99 15.58 7.79
CA LEU A 116 0.16 15.09 7.03
C LEU A 116 -0.12 15.07 5.51
N ILE A 117 -1.30 14.58 5.11
CA ILE A 117 -1.72 14.55 3.69
C ILE A 117 -1.74 15.98 3.12
N GLU A 118 -2.34 16.93 3.84
CA GLU A 118 -2.40 18.34 3.42
C GLU A 118 -1.02 18.99 3.32
N GLN A 119 -0.14 18.78 4.31
CA GLN A 119 1.21 19.34 4.30
C GLN A 119 2.06 18.79 3.16
N THR A 120 1.91 17.52 2.81
CA THR A 120 2.71 16.86 1.77
C THR A 120 2.09 16.93 0.38
N ALA A 121 0.92 17.55 0.20
CA ALA A 121 0.13 17.52 -1.04
C ALA A 121 0.87 18.08 -2.26
N SER A 122 1.82 19.02 -2.07
CA SER A 122 2.63 19.61 -3.13
C SER A 122 3.91 18.85 -3.48
N ASN A 123 4.18 17.75 -2.79
CA ASN A 123 5.36 16.93 -3.06
C ASN A 123 5.14 15.99 -4.26
N HIS A 124 6.19 15.70 -5.04
CA HIS A 124 6.05 14.94 -6.29
C HIS A 124 7.19 13.95 -6.56
N HIS A 125 8.11 13.74 -5.61
CA HIS A 125 9.23 12.82 -5.81
C HIS A 125 8.78 11.36 -5.74
N LEU A 126 8.02 11.02 -4.70
CA LEU A 126 7.42 9.71 -4.45
C LEU A 126 6.04 9.93 -3.79
N THR A 127 5.03 9.18 -4.20
CA THR A 127 3.74 9.14 -3.50
C THR A 127 3.66 7.87 -2.65
N VAL A 128 3.58 8.04 -1.33
CA VAL A 128 3.32 6.95 -0.39
C VAL A 128 1.83 6.85 -0.13
N VAL A 129 1.27 5.67 -0.31
CA VAL A 129 -0.14 5.37 -0.09
C VAL A 129 -0.27 4.45 1.13
N LEU A 130 -0.85 4.95 2.21
CA LEU A 130 -1.08 4.17 3.42
C LEU A 130 -2.45 3.48 3.33
N ALA A 131 -2.48 2.16 3.26
CA ALA A 131 -3.71 1.37 3.34
C ALA A 131 -4.06 1.15 4.83
N LEU A 132 -5.10 1.85 5.30
CA LEU A 132 -5.52 1.94 6.70
C LEU A 132 -6.99 1.55 6.84
N SER A 133 -7.29 0.66 7.80
CA SER A 133 -8.61 0.02 7.88
C SER A 133 -9.07 -0.43 6.49
N TYR A 134 -8.12 -1.03 5.74
CA TYR A 134 -8.31 -1.40 4.35
C TYR A 134 -8.67 -2.87 4.21
N GLY A 135 -9.57 -3.16 3.29
CA GLY A 135 -9.88 -4.51 2.82
C GLY A 135 -10.53 -4.44 1.44
N ALA A 136 -9.98 -5.15 0.46
CA ALA A 136 -10.44 -5.03 -0.93
C ALA A 136 -11.90 -5.44 -1.14
N ARG A 137 -12.39 -6.44 -0.39
CA ARG A 137 -13.82 -6.81 -0.45
C ARG A 137 -14.74 -5.68 0.03
N TRP A 138 -14.35 -4.99 1.11
CA TRP A 138 -15.06 -3.80 1.57
C TRP A 138 -15.00 -2.69 0.53
N GLU A 139 -13.83 -2.41 -0.02
CA GLU A 139 -13.63 -1.36 -1.02
C GLU A 139 -14.51 -1.58 -2.25
N ILE A 140 -14.47 -2.78 -2.84
CA ILE A 140 -15.29 -3.17 -4.00
C ILE A 140 -16.79 -3.03 -3.69
N LEU A 141 -17.23 -3.53 -2.53
CA LEU A 141 -18.64 -3.41 -2.13
C LEU A 141 -19.04 -1.95 -1.93
N ASN A 142 -18.17 -1.12 -1.34
CA ASN A 142 -18.42 0.30 -1.15
C ASN A 142 -18.50 1.05 -2.49
N ALA A 143 -17.59 0.78 -3.42
CA ALA A 143 -17.62 1.32 -4.78
C ALA A 143 -18.91 0.96 -5.51
N ALA A 144 -19.34 -0.30 -5.46
CA ALA A 144 -20.58 -0.77 -6.05
C ALA A 144 -21.82 -0.04 -5.45
N LYS A 145 -21.84 0.18 -4.12
CA LYS A 145 -22.91 0.93 -3.45
C LYS A 145 -22.94 2.40 -3.88
N GLN A 146 -21.79 3.05 -4.03
CA GLN A 146 -21.74 4.44 -4.49
C GLN A 146 -22.19 4.56 -5.95
N LEU A 147 -21.73 3.66 -6.81
CA LEU A 147 -22.15 3.59 -8.21
C LEU A 147 -23.66 3.39 -8.34
N ALA A 148 -24.25 2.48 -7.54
CA ALA A 148 -25.70 2.27 -7.51
C ALA A 148 -26.47 3.52 -7.08
N LYS A 149 -25.97 4.28 -6.10
CA LYS A 149 -26.56 5.57 -5.68
C LYS A 149 -26.46 6.61 -6.80
N ASP A 150 -25.31 6.71 -7.46
CA ASP A 150 -25.09 7.66 -8.55
C ASP A 150 -25.98 7.32 -9.77
N TYR A 151 -26.24 6.04 -10.04
CA TYR A 151 -27.23 5.61 -11.02
C TYR A 151 -28.66 6.00 -10.59
N GLN A 152 -29.04 5.72 -9.35
CA GLN A 152 -30.37 6.05 -8.82
C GLN A 152 -30.67 7.57 -8.85
N THR A 153 -29.65 8.40 -8.63
CA THR A 153 -29.76 9.87 -8.65
C THR A 153 -29.62 10.47 -10.06
N GLY A 154 -29.39 9.66 -11.09
CA GLY A 154 -29.23 10.09 -12.48
C GLY A 154 -27.88 10.73 -12.82
N LYS A 155 -26.91 10.66 -11.92
CA LYS A 155 -25.53 11.08 -12.19
C LYS A 155 -24.84 10.12 -13.18
N VAL A 156 -25.07 8.82 -13.04
CA VAL A 156 -24.77 7.80 -14.05
C VAL A 156 -26.08 7.50 -14.80
N LYS A 157 -26.11 7.78 -16.11
CA LYS A 157 -27.34 7.69 -16.92
C LYS A 157 -27.46 6.37 -17.67
N ASP A 158 -26.35 5.73 -17.99
CA ASP A 158 -26.28 4.52 -18.80
C ASP A 158 -25.43 3.46 -18.08
N VAL A 159 -26.03 2.32 -17.79
CA VAL A 159 -25.36 1.18 -17.16
C VAL A 159 -24.31 0.56 -18.10
N GLU A 160 -24.59 0.55 -19.41
CA GLU A 160 -23.66 0.00 -20.41
C GLU A 160 -22.40 0.86 -20.60
N ALA A 161 -22.43 2.14 -20.17
CA ALA A 161 -21.28 3.01 -20.16
C ALA A 161 -20.33 2.76 -18.95
N ILE A 162 -20.71 1.89 -18.00
CA ILE A 162 -19.88 1.55 -16.84
C ILE A 162 -18.79 0.58 -17.30
N THR A 163 -17.60 1.12 -17.54
CA THR A 163 -16.38 0.35 -17.84
C THR A 163 -15.61 0.02 -16.56
N GLY A 164 -14.54 -0.79 -16.67
CA GLY A 164 -13.61 -1.03 -15.57
C GLY A 164 -12.96 0.25 -15.06
N ASP A 165 -12.63 1.19 -15.96
CA ASP A 165 -12.04 2.48 -15.60
C ASP A 165 -13.04 3.33 -14.82
N VAL A 166 -14.29 3.43 -15.28
CA VAL A 166 -15.37 4.12 -14.54
C VAL A 166 -15.56 3.50 -13.16
N PHE A 167 -15.51 2.18 -13.03
CA PHE A 167 -15.62 1.53 -11.72
C PHE A 167 -14.41 1.84 -10.84
N SER A 168 -13.20 1.89 -11.40
CA SER A 168 -11.97 2.22 -10.68
C SER A 168 -12.02 3.62 -10.06
N ASP A 169 -12.72 4.58 -10.66
CA ASP A 169 -12.93 5.92 -10.10
C ASP A 169 -13.78 5.93 -8.82
N TYR A 170 -14.51 4.86 -8.52
CA TYR A 170 -15.27 4.69 -7.26
C TYR A 170 -14.45 3.99 -6.17
N LEU A 171 -13.27 3.43 -6.48
CA LEU A 171 -12.38 2.82 -5.49
C LEU A 171 -11.63 3.89 -4.70
N THR A 172 -11.17 3.54 -3.51
CA THR A 172 -10.34 4.46 -2.70
C THR A 172 -8.97 4.73 -3.32
N THR A 173 -8.57 3.91 -4.30
CA THR A 173 -7.36 4.07 -5.11
C THR A 173 -7.55 4.95 -6.34
N ALA A 174 -8.70 5.62 -6.52
CA ALA A 174 -8.95 6.50 -7.67
C ALA A 174 -7.79 7.49 -7.89
N GLY A 175 -7.30 7.56 -9.14
CA GLY A 175 -6.15 8.41 -9.51
C GLY A 175 -4.79 7.92 -9.00
N ILE A 176 -4.69 6.65 -8.59
CA ILE A 176 -3.44 5.94 -8.33
C ILE A 176 -3.35 4.80 -9.36
N PRO A 177 -2.24 4.65 -10.09
CA PRO A 177 -2.09 3.54 -11.03
C PRO A 177 -2.10 2.20 -10.29
N ASP A 178 -2.50 1.14 -10.98
CA ASP A 178 -2.43 -0.22 -10.43
C ASP A 178 -0.98 -0.61 -10.12
N PRO A 179 -0.71 -1.43 -9.08
CA PRO A 179 0.63 -1.89 -8.78
C PRO A 179 1.23 -2.75 -9.90
N ASP A 180 2.47 -2.47 -10.27
CA ASP A 180 3.26 -3.33 -11.15
C ASP A 180 3.85 -4.53 -10.39
N LEU A 181 4.23 -4.29 -9.14
CA LEU A 181 4.90 -5.26 -8.26
C LEU A 181 4.27 -5.27 -6.88
N LEU A 182 3.84 -6.46 -6.42
CA LEU A 182 3.48 -6.70 -5.03
C LEU A 182 4.59 -7.49 -4.34
N ILE A 183 5.07 -6.98 -3.22
CA ILE A 183 6.02 -7.66 -2.34
C ILE A 183 5.27 -8.09 -1.07
N ARG A 184 5.47 -9.35 -0.65
CA ARG A 184 5.02 -9.80 0.67
C ARG A 184 6.14 -10.46 1.42
N THR A 185 6.37 -10.01 2.66
CA THR A 185 7.37 -10.55 3.58
C THR A 185 6.83 -11.75 4.35
N SER A 186 7.73 -12.48 5.05
CA SER A 186 7.41 -13.52 6.03
C SER A 186 7.06 -14.91 5.45
N GLY A 187 7.41 -15.17 4.16
CA GLY A 187 7.20 -16.48 3.51
C GLY A 187 5.75 -16.83 3.19
N GLU A 188 4.80 -15.93 3.45
CA GLU A 188 3.38 -16.16 3.25
C GLU A 188 2.95 -15.85 1.80
N CYS A 189 2.32 -16.81 1.13
CA CYS A 189 1.94 -16.73 -0.30
C CYS A 189 0.43 -16.51 -0.46
N ARG A 190 -0.10 -15.42 0.06
CA ARG A 190 -1.52 -14.99 -0.06
C ARG A 190 -1.65 -13.48 -0.10
N LEU A 191 -2.76 -12.94 -0.61
CA LEU A 191 -3.01 -11.49 -0.74
C LEU A 191 -3.65 -10.88 0.52
N SER A 192 -4.25 -11.67 1.37
CA SER A 192 -4.90 -11.23 2.62
C SER A 192 -5.87 -10.06 2.43
N ASN A 193 -6.76 -10.16 1.42
CA ASN A 193 -7.76 -9.14 1.13
C ASN A 193 -7.16 -7.75 0.77
N PHE A 194 -5.96 -7.74 0.18
CA PHE A 194 -5.26 -6.52 -0.24
C PHE A 194 -5.38 -6.31 -1.74
N LEU A 195 -5.85 -5.13 -2.16
CA LEU A 195 -5.88 -4.61 -3.54
C LEU A 195 -6.39 -5.60 -4.62
N LEU A 196 -7.43 -6.41 -4.32
CA LEU A 196 -7.86 -7.51 -5.22
C LEU A 196 -8.22 -7.04 -6.63
N TRP A 197 -8.82 -5.85 -6.78
CA TRP A 197 -9.15 -5.27 -8.08
C TRP A 197 -7.88 -4.84 -8.83
N GLN A 198 -7.01 -4.12 -8.15
CA GLN A 198 -5.83 -3.49 -8.72
C GLN A 198 -4.69 -4.48 -9.02
N LEU A 199 -4.67 -5.64 -8.35
CA LEU A 199 -3.62 -6.65 -8.53
C LEU A 199 -3.86 -7.61 -9.70
N ALA A 200 -4.85 -7.36 -10.57
CA ALA A 200 -5.25 -8.29 -11.65
C ALA A 200 -4.08 -8.70 -12.58
N TYR A 201 -3.13 -7.80 -12.83
CA TYR A 201 -1.96 -8.04 -13.69
C TYR A 201 -0.63 -7.73 -13.00
N THR A 202 -0.63 -7.70 -11.67
CA THR A 202 0.54 -7.37 -10.85
C THR A 202 1.48 -8.56 -10.76
N GLU A 203 2.78 -8.32 -10.86
CA GLU A 203 3.81 -9.31 -10.58
C GLU A 203 3.98 -9.51 -9.07
N LEU A 204 4.00 -10.78 -8.63
CA LEU A 204 4.08 -11.12 -7.21
C LEU A 204 5.49 -11.54 -6.82
N TYR A 205 5.99 -11.02 -5.71
CA TYR A 205 7.28 -11.37 -5.12
C TYR A 205 7.12 -11.71 -3.63
N PHE A 206 7.34 -12.97 -3.27
CA PHE A 206 7.25 -13.44 -1.89
C PHE A 206 8.66 -13.63 -1.33
N LEU A 207 8.90 -13.08 -0.12
CA LEU A 207 10.18 -13.10 0.54
C LEU A 207 10.07 -13.77 1.91
N ASP A 208 10.90 -14.77 2.16
CA ASP A 208 10.99 -15.45 3.46
C ASP A 208 11.91 -14.67 4.42
N LYS A 209 11.45 -13.47 4.78
CA LYS A 209 12.11 -12.55 5.70
C LYS A 209 11.03 -11.72 6.40
N PHE A 210 11.14 -11.52 7.70
CA PHE A 210 10.16 -10.70 8.42
C PHE A 210 10.31 -9.22 8.08
N TRP A 211 9.19 -8.48 8.12
CA TRP A 211 9.18 -7.07 7.77
C TRP A 211 10.22 -6.21 8.53
N PRO A 212 10.42 -6.33 9.87
CA PRO A 212 11.44 -5.55 10.56
C PRO A 212 12.87 -5.74 10.02
N ASP A 213 13.18 -6.92 9.49
CA ASP A 213 14.48 -7.24 8.91
C ASP A 213 14.57 -6.89 7.40
N PHE A 214 13.52 -6.28 6.81
CA PHE A 214 13.51 -5.90 5.40
C PHE A 214 14.43 -4.69 5.16
N GLU A 215 15.40 -4.86 4.26
CA GLU A 215 16.43 -3.87 3.94
C GLU A 215 16.24 -3.28 2.54
N LYS A 216 16.99 -2.21 2.24
CA LYS A 216 17.02 -1.56 0.91
C LYS A 216 17.37 -2.55 -0.19
N GLU A 217 18.31 -3.45 0.08
CA GLU A 217 18.78 -4.48 -0.83
C GLU A 217 17.68 -5.47 -1.21
N ASP A 218 16.76 -5.78 -0.29
CA ASP A 218 15.63 -6.67 -0.54
C ASP A 218 14.64 -6.03 -1.55
N LEU A 219 14.38 -4.72 -1.43
CA LEU A 219 13.59 -3.97 -2.41
C LEU A 219 14.27 -3.97 -3.79
N TYR A 220 15.57 -3.69 -3.83
CA TYR A 220 16.32 -3.70 -5.08
C TYR A 220 16.38 -5.09 -5.72
N LEU A 221 16.43 -6.15 -4.90
CA LEU A 221 16.35 -7.53 -5.39
C LEU A 221 14.99 -7.85 -6.00
N ALA A 222 13.90 -7.43 -5.35
CA ALA A 222 12.55 -7.58 -5.86
C ALA A 222 12.36 -6.84 -7.19
N ILE A 223 12.84 -5.59 -7.30
CA ILE A 223 12.80 -4.81 -8.54
C ILE A 223 13.64 -5.49 -9.64
N ARG A 224 14.85 -5.97 -9.34
CA ARG A 224 15.65 -6.72 -10.32
C ARG A 224 14.98 -8.01 -10.78
N ASN A 225 14.23 -8.68 -9.89
CA ASN A 225 13.44 -9.85 -10.26
C ASN A 225 12.30 -9.46 -11.22
N PHE A 226 11.57 -8.39 -10.92
CA PHE A 226 10.54 -7.82 -11.78
C PHE A 226 11.09 -7.48 -13.17
N GLN A 227 12.25 -6.81 -13.27
CA GLN A 227 12.89 -6.41 -14.52
C GLN A 227 13.23 -7.59 -15.46
N LYS A 228 13.34 -8.80 -14.93
CA LYS A 228 13.63 -10.03 -15.71
C LYS A 228 12.37 -10.70 -16.26
N ARG A 229 11.18 -10.26 -15.83
CA ARG A 229 9.92 -10.88 -16.24
C ARG A 229 9.38 -10.23 -17.50
N GLU A 230 8.74 -11.02 -18.35
CA GLU A 230 8.01 -10.56 -19.53
C GLU A 230 6.54 -10.39 -19.16
N ARG A 231 6.05 -9.15 -19.11
CA ARG A 231 4.63 -8.84 -18.83
C ARG A 231 3.82 -8.89 -20.11
N ARG A 232 2.94 -9.87 -20.23
CA ARG A 232 2.22 -10.17 -21.48
C ARG A 232 0.81 -9.59 -21.54
N PHE A 233 0.19 -9.27 -20.44
CA PHE A 233 -1.19 -8.72 -20.38
C PHE A 233 -2.19 -9.50 -21.25
N GLY A 234 -2.08 -10.84 -21.26
CA GLY A 234 -2.90 -11.74 -22.11
C GLY A 234 -2.45 -11.87 -23.55
N MET A 235 -1.41 -11.17 -24.00
CA MET A 235 -0.84 -11.30 -25.35
C MET A 235 0.19 -12.44 -25.46
N THR A 236 0.47 -12.91 -26.69
CA THR A 236 1.58 -13.83 -26.92
C THR A 236 2.92 -13.08 -27.00
N GLY A 237 4.04 -13.76 -26.68
CA GLY A 237 5.37 -13.15 -26.76
C GLY A 237 5.74 -12.61 -28.17
N GLU A 238 5.11 -13.13 -29.23
CA GLU A 238 5.29 -12.64 -30.61
C GLU A 238 4.56 -11.30 -30.85
N GLN A 239 3.45 -11.05 -30.17
CA GLN A 239 2.68 -9.80 -30.27
C GLN A 239 3.37 -8.63 -29.57
N LEU A 240 4.23 -8.90 -28.57
CA LEU A 240 4.99 -7.89 -27.83
C LEU A 240 6.21 -7.35 -28.60
N LYS A 241 6.63 -8.04 -29.68
CA LYS A 241 7.81 -7.67 -30.48
C LYS A 241 7.47 -6.78 -31.68
N LYS A 242 6.24 -6.29 -31.75
CA LYS A 242 5.80 -5.31 -32.75
C LYS A 242 5.74 -3.91 -32.10
#